data_27207860d019a6e37f197ee00c29f2f0
#
_entry.id   27207860d019a6e37f197ee00c29f2f0
#
_cell.length_a   1.000
_cell.length_b   1.000
_cell.length_c   1.000
_cell.angle_alpha   90.00
_cell.angle_beta   90.00
_cell.angle_gamma   90.00
#
_symmetry.space_group_name_H-M   'P 1'
#
loop_
_entity.id
_entity.type
_entity.pdbx_description
1 polymer ?
#
loop_
_entity_poly.entity_id
_entity_poly.type
_entity_poly.pdbx_seq_one_letter_code
_entity_poly.pdbx_strand_id
1 'polypeptide(L)'
;MYNFQLFVCFKQVPRSELQWTKVADDFWQLWNFPNCLGALDGKHIKIIPPPNSGSLYFNYKQYFSIILMAVVDAQYRFMYIDIGCYGRFADGGVFNSSSLSKALETGDTLHLPADCKLPGSEIVCPHVIVADDAFAMKRLLVKPYSARNLTQRQRIFNYRLSRARRVVENAFGIMSSRFRVFGKAIPLAPEKVRTLVMAVCCMHNFLFRNKNSADQYICDNTEQTCDLQPVAQTHRTNRHTNEAIEIREQLSDYFNSEVGAVNWQLQAITGL
;
A
#
# COMPACT_ATOMS: atom_id res chain seq x y z
N MET A 1 17.05 9.57 23.10
CA MET A 1 17.42 8.98 21.80
C MET A 1 16.93 7.55 21.83
N TYR A 2 15.67 7.32 21.39
CA TYR A 2 15.06 5.98 21.40
C TYR A 2 15.50 5.23 20.16
N ASN A 3 16.28 4.17 20.35
CA ASN A 3 16.58 3.19 19.30
C ASN A 3 15.26 2.55 18.85
N PHE A 4 14.67 3.05 17.76
CA PHE A 4 13.65 2.36 17.01
C PHE A 4 14.30 1.16 16.32
N GLN A 5 14.43 0.06 17.04
CA GLN A 5 14.77 -1.20 16.44
C GLN A 5 13.60 -1.63 15.55
N LEU A 6 13.76 -1.37 14.25
CA LEU A 6 12.84 -1.81 13.20
C LEU A 6 12.77 -3.35 13.22
N PHE A 7 11.76 -3.89 13.88
CA PHE A 7 11.33 -5.27 13.65
C PHE A 7 10.51 -5.30 12.36
N VAL A 8 11.20 -5.33 11.26
CA VAL A 8 10.58 -5.59 9.96
C VAL A 8 10.37 -7.10 9.87
N CYS A 9 9.14 -7.52 9.59
CA CYS A 9 8.85 -8.92 9.27
C CYS A 9 9.35 -9.19 7.84
N PHE A 10 10.68 -9.14 7.63
CA PHE A 10 11.38 -9.29 6.35
C PHE A 10 11.25 -10.67 5.71
N LYS A 11 10.54 -11.62 6.33
CA LYS A 11 10.47 -12.98 5.79
C LYS A 11 9.68 -13.09 4.48
N GLN A 12 8.96 -12.04 4.06
CA GLN A 12 8.10 -12.09 2.88
C GLN A 12 8.41 -11.02 1.82
N VAL A 13 9.30 -10.06 2.08
CA VAL A 13 9.83 -9.19 1.03
C VAL A 13 10.58 -10.07 0.03
N PRO A 14 10.28 -9.97 -1.27
CA PRO A 14 11.05 -10.67 -2.30
C PRO A 14 12.54 -10.39 -2.19
N ARG A 15 13.37 -11.43 -2.36
CA ARG A 15 14.82 -11.38 -2.15
C ARG A 15 15.62 -11.53 -3.43
N SER A 16 14.93 -11.66 -4.55
CA SER A 16 15.54 -11.78 -5.87
C SER A 16 14.70 -11.07 -6.90
N GLU A 17 15.34 -10.66 -7.99
CA GLU A 17 14.69 -10.07 -9.15
C GLU A 17 13.54 -10.95 -9.67
N LEU A 18 13.76 -12.27 -9.76
CA LEU A 18 12.74 -13.22 -10.19
C LEU A 18 11.48 -13.21 -9.31
N GLN A 19 11.65 -13.08 -7.98
CA GLN A 19 10.50 -13.01 -7.06
C GLN A 19 9.73 -11.69 -7.24
N TRP A 20 10.42 -10.57 -7.46
CA TRP A 20 9.79 -9.28 -7.74
C TRP A 20 9.06 -9.27 -9.08
N THR A 21 9.68 -9.85 -10.13
CA THR A 21 9.05 -10.00 -11.44
C THR A 21 7.75 -10.79 -11.32
N LYS A 22 7.74 -11.87 -10.53
CA LYS A 22 6.51 -12.63 -10.27
C LYS A 22 5.42 -11.79 -9.60
N VAL A 23 5.76 -10.92 -8.65
CA VAL A 23 4.79 -9.99 -8.04
C VAL A 23 4.22 -9.03 -9.09
N ALA A 24 5.08 -8.50 -9.97
CA ALA A 24 4.66 -7.61 -11.04
C ALA A 24 3.74 -8.31 -12.06
N ASP A 25 4.06 -9.55 -12.42
CA ASP A 25 3.22 -10.38 -13.30
C ASP A 25 1.84 -10.66 -12.66
N ASP A 26 1.80 -10.99 -11.37
CA ASP A 26 0.54 -11.19 -10.65
C ASP A 26 -0.32 -9.90 -10.64
N PHE A 27 0.27 -8.72 -10.48
CA PHE A 27 -0.44 -7.43 -10.59
C PHE A 27 -0.94 -7.17 -12.01
N TRP A 28 -0.15 -7.48 -13.03
CA TRP A 28 -0.59 -7.35 -14.42
C TRP A 28 -1.78 -8.25 -14.72
N GLN A 29 -1.70 -9.51 -14.37
CA GLN A 29 -2.73 -10.49 -14.69
C GLN A 29 -4.03 -10.29 -13.91
N LEU A 30 -3.95 -9.99 -12.60
CA LEU A 30 -5.12 -9.90 -11.74
C LEU A 30 -5.73 -8.49 -11.73
N TRP A 31 -4.90 -7.46 -11.80
CA TRP A 31 -5.31 -6.08 -11.59
C TRP A 31 -5.09 -5.19 -12.82
N ASN A 32 -4.54 -5.73 -13.90
CA ASN A 32 -4.25 -5.02 -15.15
C ASN A 32 -3.31 -3.81 -14.95
N PHE A 33 -2.36 -3.90 -14.01
CA PHE A 33 -1.37 -2.87 -13.74
C PHE A 33 0.03 -3.47 -13.90
N PRO A 34 0.73 -3.18 -15.04
CA PRO A 34 2.05 -3.76 -15.30
C PRO A 34 3.11 -3.12 -14.41
N ASN A 35 4.24 -3.81 -14.25
CA ASN A 35 5.41 -3.35 -13.50
C ASN A 35 5.08 -2.91 -12.05
N CYS A 36 4.04 -3.46 -11.43
CA CYS A 36 3.64 -3.11 -10.07
C CYS A 36 4.28 -4.06 -9.05
N LEU A 37 5.08 -3.52 -8.14
CA LEU A 37 5.76 -4.27 -7.07
C LEU A 37 4.95 -4.38 -5.79
N GLY A 38 3.81 -3.70 -5.69
CA GLY A 38 2.96 -3.74 -4.51
C GLY A 38 2.08 -2.51 -4.34
N ALA A 39 1.11 -2.63 -3.44
CA ALA A 39 0.25 -1.53 -3.03
C ALA A 39 0.60 -1.09 -1.61
N LEU A 40 0.88 0.21 -1.43
CA LEU A 40 1.27 0.83 -0.16
C LEU A 40 0.10 1.61 0.43
N ASP A 41 -0.17 1.38 1.72
CA ASP A 41 -1.15 2.19 2.48
C ASP A 41 -0.82 2.15 3.98
N GLY A 42 -1.39 3.10 4.75
CA GLY A 42 -1.28 3.20 6.19
C GLY A 42 -2.63 3.09 6.90
N LYS A 43 -2.66 2.44 8.05
CA LYS A 43 -3.86 2.33 8.87
C LYS A 43 -3.59 2.62 10.33
N HIS A 44 -4.56 3.29 10.97
CA HIS A 44 -4.56 3.50 12.41
C HIS A 44 -5.04 2.26 13.16
N ILE A 45 -4.23 1.79 14.09
CA ILE A 45 -4.59 0.77 15.08
C ILE A 45 -4.98 1.47 16.37
N LYS A 46 -6.23 1.36 16.79
CA LYS A 46 -6.76 1.99 18.02
C LYS A 46 -6.08 1.40 19.25
N ILE A 47 -5.61 2.26 20.15
CA ILE A 47 -5.02 1.86 21.42
C ILE A 47 -5.59 2.66 22.58
N ILE A 48 -5.47 2.14 23.81
CA ILE A 48 -5.59 2.95 25.02
C ILE A 48 -4.25 3.68 25.19
N PRO A 49 -4.26 5.03 25.37
CA PRO A 49 -3.01 5.78 25.45
C PRO A 49 -2.21 5.37 26.69
N PRO A 50 -0.88 5.26 26.59
CA PRO A 50 -0.03 5.06 27.75
C PRO A 50 -0.15 6.23 28.74
N PRO A 51 0.00 5.98 30.06
CA PRO A 51 0.08 7.06 31.05
C PRO A 51 1.12 8.09 30.65
N ASN A 52 0.81 9.36 30.86
CA ASN A 52 1.71 10.50 30.58
C ASN A 52 2.13 10.66 29.10
N SER A 53 1.44 10.03 28.16
CA SER A 53 1.78 10.12 26.72
C SER A 53 1.27 11.42 26.06
N GLY A 54 0.44 12.20 26.71
CA GLY A 54 -0.15 13.42 26.15
C GLY A 54 -0.83 13.16 24.82
N SER A 55 -0.55 14.02 23.83
CA SER A 55 -1.15 13.93 22.48
C SER A 55 -0.33 13.12 21.48
N LEU A 56 0.73 12.42 21.90
CA LEU A 56 1.62 11.71 20.95
C LEU A 56 0.89 10.69 20.07
N TYR A 57 -0.05 9.97 20.66
CA TYR A 57 -0.83 8.94 19.96
C TYR A 57 -2.19 9.46 19.45
N PHE A 58 -2.55 10.72 19.74
CA PHE A 58 -3.83 11.30 19.35
C PHE A 58 -3.81 11.66 17.87
N ASN A 59 -4.71 11.07 17.09
CA ASN A 59 -4.78 11.25 15.66
C ASN A 59 -5.84 12.30 15.25
N TYR A 60 -5.86 12.67 13.96
CA TYR A 60 -6.79 13.65 13.41
C TYR A 60 -8.28 13.24 13.47
N LYS A 61 -8.57 11.94 13.66
CA LYS A 61 -9.93 11.41 13.87
C LYS A 61 -10.36 11.39 15.33
N GLN A 62 -9.61 12.06 16.20
CA GLN A 62 -9.91 12.26 17.61
C GLN A 62 -9.91 10.96 18.46
N TYR A 63 -9.01 10.02 18.17
CA TYR A 63 -8.73 8.87 19.04
C TYR A 63 -7.23 8.55 19.08
N PHE A 64 -6.84 7.73 20.05
CA PHE A 64 -5.43 7.33 20.21
C PHE A 64 -5.11 6.10 19.37
N SER A 65 -3.97 6.12 18.69
CA SER A 65 -3.56 5.06 17.77
C SER A 65 -2.05 4.98 17.58
N ILE A 66 -1.60 3.83 17.09
CA ILE A 66 -0.33 3.67 16.38
C ILE A 66 -0.62 3.43 14.91
N ILE A 67 0.38 3.68 14.06
CA ILE A 67 0.25 3.50 12.61
C ILE A 67 0.83 2.15 12.22
N LEU A 68 0.10 1.40 11.40
CA LEU A 68 0.55 0.26 10.62
C LEU A 68 0.69 0.69 9.17
N MET A 69 1.92 0.79 8.66
CA MET A 69 2.26 0.98 7.26
C MET A 69 2.53 -0.38 6.62
N ALA A 70 1.97 -0.65 5.44
CA ALA A 70 2.16 -1.93 4.78
C ALA A 70 2.29 -1.81 3.26
N VAL A 71 3.08 -2.73 2.67
CA VAL A 71 3.06 -3.04 1.25
C VAL A 71 2.50 -4.44 1.07
N VAL A 72 1.53 -4.58 0.18
CA VAL A 72 0.77 -5.80 -0.05
C VAL A 72 0.92 -6.23 -1.51
N ASP A 73 1.04 -7.56 -1.74
CA ASP A 73 1.11 -8.13 -3.08
C ASP A 73 -0.28 -8.27 -3.75
N ALA A 74 -0.31 -8.69 -5.01
CA ALA A 74 -1.53 -8.84 -5.79
C ALA A 74 -2.55 -9.85 -5.21
N GLN A 75 -2.13 -10.68 -4.26
CA GLN A 75 -2.91 -11.74 -3.62
C GLN A 75 -3.23 -11.42 -2.15
N TYR A 76 -3.24 -10.14 -1.76
CA TYR A 76 -3.55 -9.63 -0.41
C TYR A 76 -2.57 -10.02 0.70
N ARG A 77 -1.33 -10.48 0.39
CA ARG A 77 -0.34 -10.84 1.41
C ARG A 77 0.53 -9.64 1.76
N PHE A 78 0.77 -9.43 3.03
CA PHE A 78 1.67 -8.40 3.54
C PHE A 78 3.12 -8.76 3.23
N MET A 79 3.76 -8.07 2.28
CA MET A 79 5.18 -8.24 1.97
C MET A 79 6.08 -7.45 2.92
N TYR A 80 5.67 -6.24 3.24
CA TYR A 80 6.36 -5.35 4.16
C TYR A 80 5.38 -4.75 5.15
N ILE A 81 5.79 -4.63 6.41
CA ILE A 81 5.04 -3.92 7.45
C ILE A 81 5.99 -3.10 8.32
N ASP A 82 5.57 -1.90 8.69
CA ASP A 82 6.20 -1.03 9.67
C ASP A 82 5.14 -0.58 10.67
N ILE A 83 5.36 -0.82 11.96
CA ILE A 83 4.37 -0.62 13.00
C ILE A 83 4.98 0.13 14.17
N GLY A 84 4.24 1.10 14.70
CA GLY A 84 4.58 1.73 15.98
C GLY A 84 4.80 3.22 15.90
N CYS A 85 4.72 3.83 14.73
CA CYS A 85 4.69 5.28 14.63
C CYS A 85 3.47 5.86 15.37
N TYR A 86 3.66 7.02 15.97
CA TYR A 86 2.60 7.70 16.71
C TYR A 86 1.45 8.14 15.80
N GLY A 87 0.22 7.98 16.27
CA GLY A 87 -0.99 8.29 15.51
C GLY A 87 -1.11 9.74 15.02
N ARG A 88 -0.40 10.68 15.63
CA ARG A 88 -0.38 12.08 15.20
C ARG A 88 0.33 12.33 13.87
N PHE A 89 1.15 11.38 13.40
CA PHE A 89 1.89 11.54 12.15
C PHE A 89 1.02 11.23 10.94
N ALA A 90 1.41 11.79 9.79
CA ALA A 90 0.78 11.51 8.50
C ALA A 90 1.57 10.45 7.73
N ASP A 91 0.89 9.70 6.84
CA ASP A 91 1.45 8.59 6.06
C ASP A 91 2.75 8.93 5.34
N GLY A 92 2.78 10.06 4.62
CA GLY A 92 3.97 10.49 3.89
C GLY A 92 5.19 10.69 4.79
N GLY A 93 4.99 11.20 6.02
CA GLY A 93 6.07 11.40 6.99
C GLY A 93 6.57 10.06 7.55
N VAL A 94 5.65 9.14 7.86
CA VAL A 94 5.96 7.79 8.34
C VAL A 94 6.72 7.01 7.28
N PHE A 95 6.24 7.02 6.04
CA PHE A 95 6.90 6.35 4.93
C PHE A 95 8.31 6.89 4.68
N ASN A 96 8.50 8.21 4.61
CA ASN A 96 9.81 8.80 4.35
C ASN A 96 10.87 8.45 5.41
N SER A 97 10.44 8.18 6.65
CA SER A 97 11.35 7.74 7.73
C SER A 97 11.55 6.23 7.78
N SER A 98 10.77 5.46 7.00
CA SER A 98 10.80 4.00 7.00
C SER A 98 12.07 3.42 6.37
N SER A 99 12.40 2.18 6.74
CA SER A 99 13.50 1.44 6.10
C SER A 99 13.21 1.12 4.63
N LEU A 100 11.94 0.93 4.29
CA LEU A 100 11.55 0.68 2.90
C LEU A 100 11.83 1.90 2.01
N SER A 101 11.47 3.11 2.45
CA SER A 101 11.76 4.32 1.69
C SER A 101 13.26 4.48 1.42
N LYS A 102 14.09 4.22 2.44
CA LYS A 102 15.56 4.26 2.31
C LYS A 102 16.07 3.20 1.34
N ALA A 103 15.57 1.97 1.45
CA ALA A 103 15.98 0.87 0.58
C ALA A 103 15.56 1.11 -0.89
N LEU A 104 14.40 1.74 -1.13
CA LEU A 104 13.96 2.15 -2.47
C LEU A 104 14.81 3.28 -3.06
N GLU A 105 15.37 4.16 -2.22
CA GLU A 105 16.23 5.25 -2.67
C GLU A 105 17.65 4.78 -3.01
N THR A 106 18.20 3.85 -2.21
CA THR A 106 19.56 3.33 -2.43
C THR A 106 19.62 2.25 -3.52
N GLY A 107 18.53 1.52 -3.74
CA GLY A 107 18.44 0.45 -4.75
C GLY A 107 19.22 -0.84 -4.41
N ASP A 108 20.19 -0.78 -3.52
CA ASP A 108 21.19 -1.85 -3.36
C ASP A 108 20.72 -3.08 -2.59
N THR A 109 19.66 -2.97 -1.78
CA THR A 109 19.30 -4.02 -0.82
C THR A 109 18.09 -4.86 -1.25
N LEU A 110 17.30 -4.40 -2.20
CA LEU A 110 16.03 -5.02 -2.57
C LEU A 110 16.12 -5.93 -3.79
N HIS A 111 17.22 -5.92 -4.54
CA HIS A 111 17.39 -6.70 -5.79
C HIS A 111 16.18 -6.51 -6.73
N LEU A 112 15.78 -5.24 -6.94
CA LEU A 112 14.64 -4.92 -7.79
C LEU A 112 14.95 -5.23 -9.27
N PRO A 113 13.94 -5.61 -10.07
CA PRO A 113 14.12 -5.81 -11.50
C PRO A 113 14.52 -4.51 -12.19
N ALA A 114 15.33 -4.63 -13.24
CA ALA A 114 15.66 -3.51 -14.11
C ALA A 114 14.41 -2.94 -14.79
N ASP A 115 14.52 -1.72 -15.33
CA ASP A 115 13.47 -1.13 -16.14
C ASP A 115 13.21 -2.02 -17.37
N CYS A 116 11.96 -2.26 -17.69
CA CYS A 116 11.58 -3.13 -18.79
C CYS A 116 10.45 -2.54 -19.64
N LYS A 117 10.26 -3.08 -20.84
CA LYS A 117 9.14 -2.68 -21.70
C LYS A 117 7.82 -3.08 -21.08
N LEU A 118 6.83 -2.16 -21.15
CA LEU A 118 5.45 -2.48 -20.81
C LEU A 118 4.87 -3.50 -21.80
N PRO A 119 3.97 -4.41 -21.37
CA PRO A 119 3.47 -5.50 -22.20
C PRO A 119 2.93 -5.05 -23.56
N GLY A 120 3.46 -5.61 -24.65
CA GLY A 120 3.07 -5.28 -26.03
C GLY A 120 3.47 -3.87 -26.51
N SER A 121 4.37 -3.17 -25.82
CA SER A 121 4.74 -1.78 -26.09
C SER A 121 6.25 -1.60 -26.13
N GLU A 122 6.71 -0.51 -26.78
CA GLU A 122 8.12 -0.09 -26.75
C GLU A 122 8.44 0.85 -25.57
N ILE A 123 7.44 1.22 -24.76
CA ILE A 123 7.62 2.10 -23.59
C ILE A 123 8.38 1.34 -22.51
N VAL A 124 9.60 1.80 -22.21
CA VAL A 124 10.39 1.29 -21.08
C VAL A 124 10.02 2.05 -19.81
N CYS A 125 9.63 1.32 -18.79
CA CYS A 125 9.17 1.90 -17.55
C CYS A 125 9.76 1.13 -16.35
N PRO A 126 10.14 1.81 -15.25
CA PRO A 126 10.58 1.13 -14.04
C PRO A 126 9.43 0.35 -13.40
N HIS A 127 9.80 -0.57 -12.52
CA HIS A 127 8.87 -1.20 -11.62
C HIS A 127 8.50 -0.25 -10.49
N VAL A 128 7.21 -0.15 -10.13
CA VAL A 128 6.70 0.86 -9.20
C VAL A 128 5.81 0.26 -8.09
N ILE A 129 5.78 0.92 -6.95
CA ILE A 129 4.78 0.70 -5.90
C ILE A 129 3.65 1.71 -6.10
N VAL A 130 2.39 1.28 -6.02
CA VAL A 130 1.23 2.15 -6.10
C VAL A 130 0.80 2.61 -4.71
N ALA A 131 0.52 3.90 -4.55
CA ALA A 131 0.11 4.51 -3.28
C ALA A 131 -1.02 5.53 -3.47
N ASP A 132 -1.57 6.03 -2.36
CA ASP A 132 -2.58 7.08 -2.40
C ASP A 132 -1.97 8.49 -2.54
N ASP A 133 -2.81 9.53 -2.52
CA ASP A 133 -2.39 10.91 -2.68
C ASP A 133 -1.61 11.47 -1.48
N ALA A 134 -1.64 10.82 -0.32
CA ALA A 134 -0.91 11.25 0.87
C ALA A 134 0.62 11.10 0.74
N PHE A 135 1.07 10.25 -0.18
CA PHE A 135 2.49 9.98 -0.38
C PHE A 135 3.14 10.93 -1.39
N ALA A 136 4.43 11.21 -1.20
CA ALA A 136 5.24 11.90 -2.20
C ALA A 136 5.58 10.96 -3.35
N MET A 137 5.36 11.38 -4.60
CA MET A 137 5.81 10.63 -5.77
C MET A 137 7.34 10.58 -5.82
N LYS A 138 7.88 9.39 -6.05
CA LYS A 138 9.30 9.11 -6.29
C LYS A 138 9.43 8.20 -7.51
N ARG A 139 10.65 7.99 -8.03
CA ARG A 139 10.88 7.10 -9.17
C ARG A 139 10.14 5.75 -9.05
N LEU A 140 10.17 5.14 -7.87
CA LEU A 140 9.57 3.83 -7.62
C LEU A 140 8.23 3.91 -6.86
N LEU A 141 7.63 5.09 -6.70
CA LEU A 141 6.35 5.28 -6.01
C LEU A 141 5.43 6.19 -6.83
N VAL A 142 4.33 5.62 -7.31
CA VAL A 142 3.36 6.31 -8.15
C VAL A 142 2.03 6.50 -7.42
N LYS A 143 1.44 7.69 -7.57
CA LYS A 143 0.16 8.09 -6.98
C LYS A 143 -0.80 8.67 -8.01
N PRO A 144 -2.11 8.81 -7.69
CA PRO A 144 -3.09 9.36 -8.61
C PRO A 144 -2.83 10.84 -8.94
N TYR A 145 -3.44 11.31 -10.04
CA TYR A 145 -3.60 12.74 -10.31
C TYR A 145 -4.63 13.32 -9.32
N SER A 146 -4.28 14.44 -8.68
CA SER A 146 -5.09 15.10 -7.63
C SER A 146 -5.83 16.37 -8.12
N ALA A 147 -5.86 16.64 -9.43
CA ALA A 147 -6.56 17.79 -9.97
C ALA A 147 -8.09 17.67 -9.85
N ARG A 148 -8.79 18.81 -9.67
CA ARG A 148 -10.26 18.84 -9.62
C ARG A 148 -10.90 18.48 -10.96
N ASN A 149 -10.30 18.94 -12.09
CA ASN A 149 -10.77 18.69 -13.44
C ASN A 149 -9.80 17.75 -14.16
N LEU A 150 -9.99 16.44 -13.96
CA LEU A 150 -9.20 15.44 -14.63
C LEU A 150 -9.65 15.23 -16.08
N THR A 151 -8.68 15.15 -16.99
CA THR A 151 -8.93 14.71 -18.37
C THR A 151 -9.39 13.24 -18.38
N GLN A 152 -9.99 12.77 -19.46
CA GLN A 152 -10.38 11.38 -19.63
C GLN A 152 -9.17 10.45 -19.45
N ARG A 153 -8.03 10.80 -20.04
CA ARG A 153 -6.75 10.09 -19.93
C ARG A 153 -6.33 9.94 -18.44
N GLN A 154 -6.39 11.00 -17.66
CA GLN A 154 -6.04 10.99 -16.24
C GLN A 154 -7.05 10.19 -15.39
N ARG A 155 -8.35 10.23 -15.74
CA ARG A 155 -9.37 9.41 -15.08
C ARG A 155 -9.14 7.92 -15.30
N ILE A 156 -8.77 7.51 -16.51
CA ILE A 156 -8.41 6.12 -16.82
C ILE A 156 -7.21 5.70 -15.98
N PHE A 157 -6.14 6.50 -15.94
CA PHE A 157 -4.99 6.22 -15.09
C PHE A 157 -5.38 6.06 -13.62
N ASN A 158 -6.10 7.04 -13.06
CA ASN A 158 -6.54 7.01 -11.66
C ASN A 158 -7.39 5.77 -11.36
N TYR A 159 -8.27 5.38 -12.28
CA TYR A 159 -9.08 4.19 -12.13
C TYR A 159 -8.23 2.90 -12.11
N ARG A 160 -7.28 2.76 -13.05
CA ARG A 160 -6.36 1.61 -13.11
C ARG A 160 -5.48 1.53 -11.85
N LEU A 161 -4.94 2.66 -11.42
CA LEU A 161 -4.16 2.77 -10.17
C LEU A 161 -5.03 2.44 -8.95
N SER A 162 -6.24 2.95 -8.86
CA SER A 162 -7.18 2.66 -7.76
C SER A 162 -7.50 1.17 -7.67
N ARG A 163 -7.67 0.47 -8.78
CA ARG A 163 -7.86 -0.98 -8.80
C ARG A 163 -6.67 -1.74 -8.20
N ALA A 164 -5.45 -1.40 -8.60
CA ALA A 164 -4.24 -2.00 -8.04
C ALA A 164 -4.07 -1.64 -6.55
N ARG A 165 -4.37 -0.40 -6.16
CA ARG A 165 -4.27 0.06 -4.77
C ARG A 165 -5.33 -0.56 -3.85
N ARG A 166 -6.52 -0.90 -4.39
CA ARG A 166 -7.59 -1.57 -3.63
C ARG A 166 -7.12 -2.86 -2.95
N VAL A 167 -6.07 -3.48 -3.46
CA VAL A 167 -5.49 -4.71 -2.88
C VAL A 167 -5.07 -4.51 -1.42
N VAL A 168 -4.39 -3.42 -1.09
CA VAL A 168 -3.96 -3.17 0.29
C VAL A 168 -5.13 -2.78 1.19
N GLU A 169 -6.13 -2.06 0.66
CA GLU A 169 -7.37 -1.75 1.38
C GLU A 169 -8.15 -3.03 1.73
N ASN A 170 -8.28 -3.93 0.76
CA ASN A 170 -8.93 -5.23 0.95
C ASN A 170 -8.16 -6.11 1.95
N ALA A 171 -6.82 -6.15 1.87
CA ALA A 171 -6.01 -6.90 2.83
C ALA A 171 -6.26 -6.42 4.28
N PHE A 172 -6.30 -5.11 4.50
CA PHE A 172 -6.64 -4.55 5.80
C PHE A 172 -8.09 -4.86 6.22
N GLY A 173 -9.05 -4.79 5.27
CA GLY A 173 -10.45 -5.13 5.49
C GLY A 173 -10.61 -6.59 5.95
N ILE A 174 -10.05 -7.53 5.19
CA ILE A 174 -10.09 -8.96 5.52
C ILE A 174 -9.41 -9.22 6.86
N MET A 175 -8.24 -8.63 7.12
CA MET A 175 -7.53 -8.78 8.38
C MET A 175 -8.37 -8.29 9.56
N SER A 176 -8.95 -7.10 9.48
CA SER A 176 -9.69 -6.50 10.58
C SER A 176 -11.01 -7.20 10.87
N SER A 177 -11.70 -7.71 9.85
CA SER A 177 -12.94 -8.46 10.03
C SER A 177 -12.72 -9.82 10.72
N ARG A 178 -11.59 -10.47 10.44
CA ARG A 178 -11.25 -11.77 11.04
C ARG A 178 -10.70 -11.66 12.45
N PHE A 179 -9.84 -10.69 12.67
CA PHE A 179 -9.19 -10.52 13.97
C PHE A 179 -9.92 -9.45 14.79
N ARG A 180 -10.91 -9.88 15.58
CA ARG A 180 -11.78 -9.00 16.40
C ARG A 180 -11.04 -8.08 17.37
N VAL A 181 -9.74 -8.32 17.59
CA VAL A 181 -8.89 -7.45 18.41
C VAL A 181 -8.83 -6.02 17.86
N PHE A 182 -9.06 -5.82 16.55
CA PHE A 182 -9.11 -4.49 15.93
C PHE A 182 -10.43 -3.75 16.08
N GLY A 183 -11.50 -4.41 16.51
CA GLY A 183 -12.81 -3.80 16.68
C GLY A 183 -12.93 -2.84 17.87
N LYS A 184 -11.95 -2.85 18.79
CA LYS A 184 -11.91 -1.96 19.97
C LYS A 184 -10.51 -1.42 20.18
N ALA A 185 -10.38 -0.35 21.01
CA ALA A 185 -9.07 0.12 21.44
C ALA A 185 -8.33 -0.96 22.23
N ILE A 186 -7.13 -1.30 21.81
CA ILE A 186 -6.34 -2.39 22.41
C ILE A 186 -5.74 -1.93 23.74
N PRO A 187 -6.08 -2.58 24.87
CA PRO A 187 -5.64 -2.19 26.21
C PRO A 187 -4.26 -2.77 26.57
N LEU A 188 -3.29 -2.58 25.69
CA LEU A 188 -1.91 -3.05 25.87
C LEU A 188 -0.94 -1.89 25.64
N ALA A 189 0.25 -1.97 26.22
CA ALA A 189 1.34 -1.05 25.93
C ALA A 189 1.71 -1.08 24.43
N PRO A 190 2.08 0.05 23.81
CA PRO A 190 2.33 0.16 22.38
C PRO A 190 3.29 -0.90 21.82
N GLU A 191 4.30 -1.29 22.59
CA GLU A 191 5.28 -2.32 22.22
C GLU A 191 4.61 -3.70 22.08
N LYS A 192 3.69 -4.02 23.00
CA LYS A 192 2.90 -5.27 22.96
C LYS A 192 1.88 -5.23 21.82
N VAL A 193 1.23 -4.07 21.58
CA VAL A 193 0.34 -3.89 20.42
C VAL A 193 1.10 -4.12 19.14
N ARG A 194 2.32 -3.59 19.00
CA ARG A 194 3.18 -3.80 17.84
C ARG A 194 3.43 -5.29 17.59
N THR A 195 3.83 -6.04 18.63
CA THR A 195 4.06 -7.49 18.55
C THR A 195 2.78 -8.24 18.16
N LEU A 196 1.63 -7.88 18.75
CA LEU A 196 0.34 -8.45 18.43
C LEU A 196 -0.03 -8.24 16.95
N VAL A 197 0.08 -7.00 16.44
CA VAL A 197 -0.25 -6.68 15.05
C VAL A 197 0.70 -7.42 14.09
N MET A 198 2.00 -7.52 14.39
CA MET A 198 2.93 -8.33 13.62
C MET A 198 2.49 -9.81 13.56
N ALA A 199 2.12 -10.38 14.69
CA ALA A 199 1.64 -11.76 14.74
C ALA A 199 0.37 -11.95 13.89
N VAL A 200 -0.56 -10.99 13.94
CA VAL A 200 -1.78 -11.01 13.11
C VAL A 200 -1.45 -10.93 11.62
N CYS A 201 -0.54 -10.06 11.19
CA CYS A 201 -0.10 -10.00 9.79
C CYS A 201 0.54 -11.32 9.34
N CYS A 202 1.34 -11.97 10.19
CA CYS A 202 1.91 -13.28 9.90
C CYS A 202 0.84 -14.38 9.77
N MET A 203 -0.18 -14.37 10.65
CA MET A 203 -1.31 -15.29 10.59
C MET A 203 -2.16 -15.07 9.34
N HIS A 204 -2.44 -13.81 8.99
CA HIS A 204 -3.12 -13.45 7.75
C HIS A 204 -2.40 -14.06 6.53
N ASN A 205 -1.11 -13.84 6.41
CA ASN A 205 -0.31 -14.38 5.33
C ASN A 205 -0.27 -15.92 5.32
N PHE A 206 -0.27 -16.54 6.50
CA PHE A 206 -0.34 -18.01 6.63
C PHE A 206 -1.65 -18.56 6.06
N LEU A 207 -2.78 -17.88 6.33
CA LEU A 207 -4.10 -18.27 5.82
C LEU A 207 -4.22 -18.10 4.29
N PHE A 208 -3.45 -17.19 3.70
CA PHE A 208 -3.38 -17.00 2.23
C PHE A 208 -2.41 -17.94 1.50
N ARG A 209 -1.74 -18.87 2.18
CA ARG A 209 -0.78 -19.79 1.52
C ARG A 209 -1.46 -20.75 0.55
N ASN A 210 -2.65 -21.24 0.88
CA ASN A 210 -3.40 -22.23 0.11
C ASN A 210 -4.69 -21.59 -0.41
N LYS A 211 -5.04 -21.84 -1.69
CA LYS A 211 -6.23 -21.27 -2.33
C LYS A 211 -7.52 -21.61 -1.55
N ASN A 212 -7.69 -22.86 -1.14
CA ASN A 212 -8.87 -23.29 -0.37
C ASN A 212 -8.99 -22.55 0.99
N SER A 213 -7.86 -22.36 1.68
CA SER A 213 -7.84 -21.59 2.95
C SER A 213 -8.11 -20.12 2.72
N ALA A 214 -7.61 -19.54 1.61
CA ALA A 214 -7.84 -18.16 1.23
C ALA A 214 -9.31 -17.90 0.88
N ASP A 215 -9.93 -18.76 0.07
CA ASP A 215 -11.33 -18.64 -0.31
C ASP A 215 -12.24 -18.72 0.93
N GLN A 216 -12.01 -19.67 1.84
CA GLN A 216 -12.75 -19.77 3.10
C GLN A 216 -12.50 -18.55 4.00
N TYR A 217 -11.27 -18.06 4.06
CA TYR A 217 -10.89 -16.88 4.83
C TYR A 217 -11.56 -15.60 4.31
N ILE A 218 -11.82 -15.49 2.99
CA ILE A 218 -12.50 -14.37 2.35
C ILE A 218 -14.03 -14.49 2.46
N CYS A 219 -14.60 -15.66 2.16
CA CYS A 219 -16.05 -15.86 2.03
C CYS A 219 -16.87 -15.56 3.29
N ASP A 220 -16.31 -15.75 4.48
CA ASP A 220 -17.01 -15.48 5.73
C ASP A 220 -17.17 -13.97 6.05
N ASN A 221 -16.86 -13.06 5.14
CA ASN A 221 -16.73 -11.61 5.40
C ASN A 221 -17.87 -10.75 4.86
N THR A 222 -19.06 -11.27 4.64
CA THR A 222 -20.10 -10.56 3.86
C THR A 222 -20.75 -9.35 4.55
N GLU A 223 -20.48 -9.01 5.84
CA GLU A 223 -21.20 -7.89 6.49
C GLU A 223 -20.44 -7.05 7.55
N GLN A 224 -19.13 -7.05 7.63
CA GLN A 224 -18.45 -6.23 8.64
C GLN A 224 -17.64 -5.08 8.03
N THR A 225 -18.03 -3.85 8.36
CA THR A 225 -17.27 -2.63 8.05
C THR A 225 -15.86 -2.70 8.66
N CYS A 226 -14.85 -2.41 7.85
CA CYS A 226 -13.46 -2.36 8.30
C CYS A 226 -13.29 -1.26 9.38
N ASP A 227 -13.01 -1.65 10.62
CA ASP A 227 -12.77 -0.72 11.72
C ASP A 227 -11.40 -0.01 11.66
N LEU A 228 -10.51 -0.47 10.80
CA LEU A 228 -9.21 0.17 10.60
C LEU A 228 -9.38 1.42 9.72
N GLN A 229 -9.06 2.56 10.29
CA GLN A 229 -9.24 3.85 9.64
C GLN A 229 -7.98 4.29 8.90
N PRO A 230 -8.12 4.92 7.70
CA PRO A 230 -6.97 5.47 6.97
C PRO A 230 -6.27 6.56 7.79
N VAL A 231 -4.98 6.75 7.55
CA VAL A 231 -4.17 7.82 8.14
C VAL A 231 -4.43 9.15 7.41
N ALA A 232 -4.16 10.27 8.07
CA ALA A 232 -4.48 11.61 7.55
C ALA A 232 -3.78 11.91 6.22
N GLN A 233 -4.54 12.42 5.26
CA GLN A 233 -3.99 13.06 4.09
C GLN A 233 -3.58 14.48 4.47
N THR A 234 -2.29 14.77 4.46
CA THR A 234 -1.82 16.16 4.53
C THR A 234 -1.71 16.70 3.12
N HIS A 235 -2.47 17.74 2.80
CA HIS A 235 -2.37 18.50 1.53
C HIS A 235 -1.07 19.35 1.45
N ARG A 236 0.03 18.88 2.00
CA ARG A 236 1.31 19.50 1.73
C ARG A 236 1.71 19.15 0.30
N THR A 237 2.00 20.17 -0.51
CA THR A 237 2.63 20.05 -1.83
C THR A 237 3.95 19.29 -1.66
N ASN A 238 3.88 17.97 -1.73
CA ASN A 238 5.07 17.14 -1.78
C ASN A 238 5.76 17.43 -3.11
N ARG A 239 7.01 17.93 -3.07
CA ARG A 239 7.80 18.09 -4.29
C ARG A 239 7.96 16.73 -4.95
N HIS A 240 7.45 16.62 -6.17
CA HIS A 240 7.64 15.45 -7.01
C HIS A 240 8.91 15.64 -7.84
N THR A 241 9.67 14.58 -8.08
CA THR A 241 10.77 14.63 -9.03
C THR A 241 10.20 14.66 -10.46
N ASN A 242 10.88 15.34 -11.39
CA ASN A 242 10.47 15.35 -12.81
C ASN A 242 10.39 13.93 -13.35
N GLU A 243 11.36 13.08 -13.02
CA GLU A 243 11.37 11.66 -13.37
C GLU A 243 10.11 10.91 -12.91
N ALA A 244 9.66 11.12 -11.67
CA ALA A 244 8.43 10.49 -11.16
C ALA A 244 7.18 10.95 -11.91
N ILE A 245 7.14 12.21 -12.36
CA ILE A 245 6.06 12.73 -13.19
C ILE A 245 6.09 12.04 -14.56
N GLU A 246 7.25 11.93 -15.20
CA GLU A 246 7.42 11.27 -16.49
C GLU A 246 7.00 9.79 -16.46
N ILE A 247 7.37 9.07 -15.41
CA ILE A 247 6.94 7.67 -15.22
C ILE A 247 5.41 7.57 -15.14
N ARG A 248 4.75 8.47 -14.39
CA ARG A 248 3.29 8.48 -14.33
C ARG A 248 2.66 8.81 -15.68
N GLU A 249 3.23 9.74 -16.44
CA GLU A 249 2.79 10.06 -17.79
C GLU A 249 2.95 8.87 -18.75
N GLN A 250 4.09 8.18 -18.72
CA GLN A 250 4.34 6.97 -19.53
C GLN A 250 3.32 5.86 -19.22
N LEU A 251 3.05 5.57 -17.95
CA LEU A 251 2.00 4.63 -17.55
C LEU A 251 0.61 5.09 -18.00
N SER A 252 0.33 6.39 -17.91
CA SER A 252 -0.93 6.95 -18.36
C SER A 252 -1.09 6.84 -19.88
N ASP A 253 -0.03 7.09 -20.66
CA ASP A 253 -0.03 6.89 -22.12
C ASP A 253 -0.25 5.43 -22.47
N TYR A 254 0.43 4.52 -21.79
CA TYR A 254 0.24 3.09 -21.96
C TYR A 254 -1.21 2.66 -21.74
N PHE A 255 -1.86 3.06 -20.63
CA PHE A 255 -3.26 2.69 -20.36
C PHE A 255 -4.26 3.26 -21.35
N ASN A 256 -3.89 4.29 -22.11
CA ASN A 256 -4.71 4.88 -23.15
C ASN A 256 -4.34 4.42 -24.58
N SER A 257 -3.30 3.60 -24.74
CA SER A 257 -2.91 2.99 -26.01
C SER A 257 -3.76 1.77 -26.36
N GLU A 258 -3.75 1.36 -27.60
CA GLU A 258 -4.47 0.15 -28.05
C GLU A 258 -4.04 -1.12 -27.32
N VAL A 259 -2.74 -1.25 -27.01
CA VAL A 259 -2.18 -2.44 -26.35
C VAL A 259 -2.37 -2.45 -24.83
N GLY A 260 -2.41 -1.28 -24.21
CA GLY A 260 -2.55 -1.16 -22.75
C GLY A 260 -3.98 -0.94 -22.26
N ALA A 261 -4.91 -0.58 -23.16
CA ALA A 261 -6.31 -0.36 -22.83
C ALA A 261 -7.03 -1.67 -22.49
N VAL A 262 -8.03 -1.57 -21.61
CA VAL A 262 -8.94 -2.68 -21.30
C VAL A 262 -10.37 -2.28 -21.72
N ASN A 263 -11.13 -3.22 -22.25
CA ASN A 263 -12.43 -2.98 -22.90
C ASN A 263 -13.46 -2.22 -22.02
N TRP A 264 -13.40 -2.43 -20.73
CA TRP A 264 -14.36 -1.90 -19.76
C TRP A 264 -13.91 -0.57 -19.11
N GLN A 265 -12.69 -0.07 -19.39
CA GLN A 265 -12.14 1.11 -18.66
C GLN A 265 -12.94 2.41 -18.92
N LEU A 266 -13.47 2.60 -20.11
CA LEU A 266 -14.29 3.77 -20.44
C LEU A 266 -15.62 3.76 -19.69
N GLN A 267 -16.31 2.63 -19.68
CA GLN A 267 -17.56 2.48 -18.91
C GLN A 267 -17.35 2.74 -17.44
N ALA A 268 -16.24 2.23 -16.88
CA ALA A 268 -15.92 2.38 -15.48
C ALA A 268 -15.68 3.84 -15.03
N ILE A 269 -15.22 4.73 -15.92
CA ILE A 269 -14.98 6.15 -15.59
C ILE A 269 -16.18 7.06 -15.93
N THR A 270 -17.12 6.60 -16.75
CA THR A 270 -18.33 7.36 -17.17
C THR A 270 -19.55 7.03 -16.33
N GLY A 271 -19.55 5.89 -15.60
CA GLY A 271 -20.69 5.44 -14.81
C GLY A 271 -21.86 4.90 -15.64
N LEU A 272 -21.64 4.59 -16.94
CA LEU A 272 -22.60 4.02 -17.88
C LEU A 272 -22.57 2.50 -17.83
#